data_d7770b2f2b16c37707c5e8cef01a69fa
#
_entry.id   d7770b2f2b16c37707c5e8cef01a69fa
#
_cell.length_a   1.000
_cell.length_b   1.000
_cell.length_c   1.000
_cell.angle_alpha   90.00
_cell.angle_beta   90.00
_cell.angle_gamma   90.00
#
_symmetry.space_group_name_H-M   'P 1'
#
loop_
_entity.id
_entity.type
_entity.pdbx_description
1 polymer ?
#
loop_
_entity_poly.entity_id
_entity_poly.type
_entity_poly.pdbx_seq_one_letter_code
_entity_poly.pdbx_strand_id
1 'polypeptide(L)'
;MLLLLVASMQLTTYAQNKTQKNNMDNEFLANQVDGMYAKFETNKGNIYTVLEFKKTPMTVANFIGLAEGKIKNTARPDGTPYYDGLKFHRVIPNFMIQGGCPLGNGTGGPGYKFADEFDPTLRHTGPGILSMANAGPGTNGSQFFITHVATPWLDNKHTVFGHVIKGQDVVDAIVQNDSIISITILRKGAEAEAFDTPKVFEEEQVKAVQKAAEEAARLEAEAQKIKSQFTHSTPSGLRYDIIKEGTGKKPASAASKVTVHYTGTFLNGQVFDSSVQRGEPIEFGLNQVIPGWTEGVQLMNEGSVYKFYIPYQLAYGERGYPGAIPPKSDLIFEVELIKVNE
;
A
#
# COMPACT_ATOMS: atom_id res chain seq x y z
N MET A 1 37.85 46.23 14.37
CA MET A 1 38.71 45.56 13.36
C MET A 1 38.69 44.04 13.45
N LEU A 2 38.70 43.43 14.65
CA LEU A 2 38.73 41.98 14.84
C LEU A 2 37.42 41.27 14.38
N LEU A 3 36.22 41.86 14.60
CA LEU A 3 34.91 41.31 14.20
C LEU A 3 34.71 41.25 12.68
N LEU A 4 35.28 42.19 11.92
CA LEU A 4 35.22 42.19 10.44
C LEU A 4 36.10 41.10 9.83
N LEU A 5 37.23 40.76 10.43
CA LEU A 5 38.15 39.72 9.99
C LEU A 5 37.53 38.32 10.23
N VAL A 6 36.83 38.10 11.32
CA VAL A 6 36.15 36.82 11.64
C VAL A 6 34.97 36.60 10.69
N ALA A 7 34.19 37.64 10.40
CA ALA A 7 33.08 37.55 9.45
C ALA A 7 33.55 37.28 8.01
N SER A 8 34.68 37.87 7.57
CA SER A 8 35.26 37.61 6.26
C SER A 8 35.83 36.18 6.11
N MET A 9 36.46 35.67 7.18
CA MET A 9 36.93 34.27 7.22
C MET A 9 35.77 33.27 7.14
N GLN A 10 34.69 33.51 7.88
CA GLN A 10 33.51 32.62 7.84
C GLN A 10 32.81 32.60 6.46
N LEU A 11 32.70 33.79 5.80
CA LEU A 11 32.16 33.90 4.44
C LEU A 11 33.04 33.21 3.40
N THR A 12 34.35 33.30 3.51
CA THR A 12 35.29 32.62 2.59
C THR A 12 35.24 31.12 2.79
N THR A 13 35.21 30.62 4.00
CA THR A 13 35.10 29.20 4.31
C THR A 13 33.76 28.63 3.82
N TYR A 14 32.64 29.35 4.02
CA TYR A 14 31.32 28.95 3.51
C TYR A 14 31.30 28.89 1.97
N ALA A 15 31.86 29.89 1.27
CA ALA A 15 31.94 29.91 -0.18
C ALA A 15 32.82 28.75 -0.73
N GLN A 16 33.95 28.48 -0.10
CA GLN A 16 34.84 27.37 -0.47
C GLN A 16 34.16 26.01 -0.28
N ASN A 17 33.45 25.79 0.83
CA ASN A 17 32.71 24.55 1.11
C ASN A 17 31.58 24.35 0.08
N LYS A 18 30.84 25.39 -0.28
CA LYS A 18 29.78 25.34 -1.31
C LYS A 18 30.35 25.00 -2.70
N THR A 19 31.49 25.58 -3.06
CA THR A 19 32.17 25.31 -4.34
C THR A 19 32.68 23.88 -4.39
N GLN A 20 33.24 23.36 -3.31
CA GLN A 20 33.72 21.98 -3.21
C GLN A 20 32.56 20.97 -3.27
N LYS A 21 31.44 21.26 -2.60
CA LYS A 21 30.22 20.42 -2.65
C LYS A 21 29.67 20.35 -4.09
N ASN A 22 29.57 21.48 -4.78
CA ASN A 22 29.12 21.54 -6.17
C ASN A 22 30.06 20.77 -7.12
N ASN A 23 31.36 20.83 -6.92
CA ASN A 23 32.34 20.07 -7.72
C ASN A 23 32.15 18.57 -7.56
N MET A 24 31.94 18.09 -6.32
CA MET A 24 31.70 16.65 -6.05
C MET A 24 30.38 16.15 -6.69
N ASP A 25 29.34 16.96 -6.66
CA ASP A 25 28.04 16.61 -7.25
C ASP A 25 28.13 16.61 -8.79
N ASN A 26 28.87 17.55 -9.39
CA ASN A 26 29.15 17.58 -10.84
C ASN A 26 30.01 16.38 -11.27
N GLU A 27 31.04 16.02 -10.50
CA GLU A 27 31.87 14.85 -10.78
C GLU A 27 31.05 13.54 -10.68
N PHE A 28 30.15 13.45 -9.69
CA PHE A 28 29.23 12.33 -9.59
C PHE A 28 28.34 12.25 -10.84
N LEU A 29 27.68 13.35 -11.22
CA LEU A 29 26.77 13.38 -12.36
C LEU A 29 27.49 13.10 -13.70
N ALA A 30 28.74 13.53 -13.86
CA ALA A 30 29.51 13.26 -15.08
C ALA A 30 29.58 11.78 -15.43
N ASN A 31 29.66 10.93 -14.40
CA ASN A 31 29.74 9.47 -14.51
C ASN A 31 28.39 8.75 -14.53
N GLN A 32 27.26 9.46 -14.47
CA GLN A 32 25.93 8.85 -14.51
C GLN A 32 25.33 8.95 -15.92
N VAL A 33 24.28 8.13 -16.17
CA VAL A 33 23.40 8.27 -17.33
C VAL A 33 22.39 9.40 -17.09
N ASP A 34 21.68 9.82 -18.13
CA ASP A 34 20.58 10.78 -17.97
C ASP A 34 19.52 10.19 -17.03
N GLY A 35 19.13 10.97 -16.03
CA GLY A 35 18.23 10.50 -14.97
C GLY A 35 18.13 11.46 -13.80
N MET A 36 17.44 11.00 -12.79
CA MET A 36 17.17 11.73 -11.56
C MET A 36 17.78 10.99 -10.36
N TYR A 37 18.49 11.74 -9.52
CA TYR A 37 19.25 11.18 -8.42
C TYR A 37 18.99 11.96 -7.14
N ALA A 38 19.08 11.28 -6.00
CA ALA A 38 19.08 11.92 -4.69
C ALA A 38 20.38 11.61 -3.95
N LYS A 39 21.02 12.66 -3.43
CA LYS A 39 22.12 12.56 -2.48
C LYS A 39 21.60 12.79 -1.07
N PHE A 40 21.66 11.79 -0.24
CA PHE A 40 21.42 11.90 1.21
C PHE A 40 22.75 12.20 1.86
N GLU A 41 22.88 13.37 2.44
CA GLU A 41 23.99 13.71 3.29
C GLU A 41 23.61 13.35 4.74
N THR A 42 24.36 12.44 5.35
CA THR A 42 24.10 11.95 6.70
C THR A 42 25.31 12.18 7.61
N ASN A 43 25.12 12.05 8.91
CA ASN A 43 26.24 12.08 9.86
C ASN A 43 27.19 10.87 9.75
N LYS A 44 26.88 9.87 8.88
CA LYS A 44 27.74 8.70 8.58
C LYS A 44 28.40 8.80 7.21
N GLY A 45 28.00 9.75 6.37
CA GLY A 45 28.48 9.90 5.00
C GLY A 45 27.37 10.15 4.00
N ASN A 46 27.70 10.06 2.73
CA ASN A 46 26.77 10.31 1.63
C ASN A 46 26.24 9.01 1.03
N ILE A 47 24.93 8.98 0.79
CA ILE A 47 24.25 7.90 0.05
C ILE A 47 23.71 8.51 -1.23
N TYR A 48 23.95 7.89 -2.38
CA TYR A 48 23.43 8.31 -3.67
C TYR A 48 22.47 7.27 -4.20
N THR A 49 21.28 7.71 -4.59
CA THR A 49 20.23 6.85 -5.15
C THR A 49 19.84 7.34 -6.53
N VAL A 50 19.51 6.44 -7.44
CA VAL A 50 18.72 6.76 -8.63
C VAL A 50 17.25 6.79 -8.24
N LEU A 51 16.46 7.68 -8.88
CA LEU A 51 15.02 7.79 -8.68
C LEU A 51 14.29 7.35 -9.95
N GLU A 52 13.32 6.47 -9.81
CA GLU A 52 12.56 5.85 -10.91
C GLU A 52 11.40 6.76 -11.38
N PHE A 53 11.70 8.01 -11.73
CA PHE A 53 10.71 9.07 -12.04
C PHE A 53 9.81 8.76 -13.25
N LYS A 54 10.20 7.82 -14.12
CA LYS A 54 9.37 7.36 -15.25
C LYS A 54 8.39 6.27 -14.87
N LYS A 55 8.74 5.45 -13.87
CA LYS A 55 7.94 4.28 -13.44
C LYS A 55 7.04 4.58 -12.27
N THR A 56 7.48 5.49 -11.38
CA THR A 56 6.74 5.90 -10.19
C THR A 56 6.74 7.44 -10.07
N PRO A 57 6.17 8.14 -11.08
CA PRO A 57 6.26 9.60 -11.19
C PRO A 57 5.65 10.35 -10.01
N MET A 58 4.50 9.92 -9.47
CA MET A 58 3.84 10.55 -8.33
C MET A 58 4.71 10.43 -7.07
N THR A 59 5.22 9.24 -6.79
CA THR A 59 6.05 8.96 -5.61
C THR A 59 7.36 9.73 -5.66
N VAL A 60 8.02 9.75 -6.83
CA VAL A 60 9.25 10.52 -7.03
C VAL A 60 8.97 12.01 -6.94
N ALA A 61 7.87 12.51 -7.54
CA ALA A 61 7.49 13.92 -7.43
C ALA A 61 7.21 14.32 -5.98
N ASN A 62 6.49 13.50 -5.20
CA ASN A 62 6.29 13.73 -3.77
C ASN A 62 7.62 13.82 -3.02
N PHE A 63 8.50 12.83 -3.20
CA PHE A 63 9.79 12.78 -2.51
C PHE A 63 10.66 14.01 -2.84
N ILE A 64 10.80 14.32 -4.13
CA ILE A 64 11.57 15.49 -4.60
C ILE A 64 10.94 16.79 -4.12
N GLY A 65 9.62 16.92 -4.27
CA GLY A 65 8.91 18.13 -3.88
C GLY A 65 9.03 18.44 -2.38
N LEU A 66 9.03 17.42 -1.55
CA LEU A 66 9.33 17.55 -0.12
C LEU A 66 10.80 17.88 0.12
N ALA A 67 11.73 17.20 -0.55
CA ALA A 67 13.17 17.45 -0.41
C ALA A 67 13.55 18.88 -0.79
N GLU A 68 12.92 19.45 -1.81
CA GLU A 68 13.17 20.80 -2.32
C GLU A 68 12.25 21.88 -1.67
N GLY A 69 11.31 21.49 -0.79
CA GLY A 69 10.34 22.40 -0.18
C GLY A 69 9.29 22.95 -1.17
N LYS A 70 9.07 22.26 -2.30
CA LYS A 70 8.17 22.71 -3.40
C LYS A 70 6.73 22.22 -3.24
N ILE A 71 6.50 21.23 -2.37
CA ILE A 71 5.15 20.72 -2.08
C ILE A 71 4.75 21.18 -0.67
N LYS A 72 3.55 21.76 -0.57
CA LYS A 72 2.97 22.18 0.71
C LYS A 72 2.77 20.99 1.63
N ASN A 73 3.09 21.20 2.91
CA ASN A 73 2.94 20.19 3.94
C ASN A 73 2.64 20.85 5.28
N THR A 74 2.23 20.08 6.28
CA THR A 74 1.86 20.60 7.60
C THR A 74 3.01 20.61 8.61
N ALA A 75 4.16 20.05 8.26
CA ALA A 75 5.27 19.87 9.20
C ALA A 75 6.39 20.92 9.03
N ARG A 76 6.44 21.61 7.90
CA ARG A 76 7.45 22.64 7.59
C ARG A 76 6.79 23.87 6.96
N PRO A 77 7.36 25.07 7.17
CA PRO A 77 6.96 26.26 6.41
C PRO A 77 7.15 26.07 4.90
N ASP A 78 6.34 26.74 4.10
CA ASP A 78 6.45 26.73 2.64
C ASP A 78 7.87 27.13 2.20
N GLY A 79 8.38 26.43 1.20
CA GLY A 79 9.74 26.66 0.66
C GLY A 79 10.88 26.06 1.49
N THR A 80 10.57 25.39 2.61
CA THR A 80 11.59 24.77 3.46
C THR A 80 11.77 23.29 3.10
N PRO A 81 13.03 22.82 2.87
CA PRO A 81 13.32 21.40 2.68
C PRO A 81 12.79 20.55 3.84
N TYR A 82 11.98 19.56 3.49
CA TYR A 82 11.24 18.78 4.49
C TYR A 82 12.12 17.86 5.31
N TYR A 83 13.09 17.21 4.63
CA TYR A 83 13.89 16.12 5.21
C TYR A 83 15.11 16.61 6.02
N ASP A 84 15.50 17.87 5.86
CA ASP A 84 16.68 18.41 6.50
C ASP A 84 16.56 18.37 8.02
N GLY A 85 17.55 17.77 8.67
CA GLY A 85 17.59 17.58 10.12
C GLY A 85 16.72 16.45 10.65
N LEU A 86 16.00 15.69 9.81
CA LEU A 86 15.25 14.54 10.25
C LEU A 86 16.18 13.36 10.59
N LYS A 87 15.63 12.34 11.25
CA LYS A 87 16.37 11.18 11.72
C LYS A 87 15.91 9.90 11.05
N PHE A 88 16.81 8.92 10.99
CA PHE A 88 16.43 7.53 10.80
C PHE A 88 15.87 7.01 12.13
N HIS A 89 14.57 7.21 12.32
CA HIS A 89 13.88 6.95 13.60
C HIS A 89 13.66 5.46 13.88
N ARG A 90 13.78 4.62 12.85
CA ARG A 90 13.66 3.16 13.00
C ARG A 90 14.72 2.49 12.13
N VAL A 91 15.58 1.71 12.76
CA VAL A 91 16.63 0.93 12.11
C VAL A 91 16.54 -0.51 12.62
N ILE A 92 16.39 -1.46 11.72
CA ILE A 92 16.36 -2.89 12.05
C ILE A 92 17.49 -3.56 11.28
N PRO A 93 18.51 -4.09 11.98
CA PRO A 93 19.59 -4.83 11.35
C PRO A 93 19.08 -5.97 10.46
N ASN A 94 19.74 -6.20 9.33
CA ASN A 94 19.36 -7.22 8.35
C ASN A 94 17.93 -7.05 7.79
N PHE A 95 17.39 -5.83 7.85
CA PHE A 95 16.12 -5.49 7.25
C PHE A 95 16.17 -4.14 6.54
N MET A 96 16.12 -3.00 7.25
CA MET A 96 16.09 -1.67 6.63
C MET A 96 16.42 -0.54 7.60
N ILE A 97 16.72 0.63 7.05
CA ILE A 97 16.71 1.92 7.75
C ILE A 97 15.50 2.73 7.29
N GLN A 98 14.73 3.33 8.20
CA GLN A 98 13.52 4.11 7.91
C GLN A 98 13.66 5.54 8.43
N GLY A 99 13.40 6.51 7.54
CA GLY A 99 13.42 7.94 7.81
C GLY A 99 12.19 8.68 7.31
N GLY A 100 12.24 10.02 7.26
CA GLY A 100 11.20 10.87 6.69
C GLY A 100 10.02 11.18 7.62
N CYS A 101 10.07 10.79 8.91
CA CYS A 101 9.06 11.17 9.89
C CYS A 101 9.43 12.48 10.57
N PRO A 102 8.62 13.56 10.46
CA PRO A 102 8.94 14.86 11.06
C PRO A 102 8.90 14.84 12.59
N LEU A 103 8.16 13.92 13.19
CA LEU A 103 8.08 13.73 14.64
C LEU A 103 9.16 12.77 15.18
N GLY A 104 9.89 12.08 14.30
CA GLY A 104 10.97 11.17 14.70
C GLY A 104 10.50 9.91 15.46
N ASN A 105 9.23 9.54 15.37
CA ASN A 105 8.64 8.41 16.09
C ASN A 105 7.79 7.47 15.21
N GLY A 106 7.74 7.73 13.90
CA GLY A 106 6.99 6.94 12.92
C GLY A 106 5.52 7.34 12.72
N THR A 107 4.95 8.24 13.54
CA THR A 107 3.54 8.63 13.44
C THR A 107 3.31 9.91 12.65
N GLY A 108 4.37 10.71 12.38
CA GLY A 108 4.30 11.95 11.64
C GLY A 108 4.35 11.78 10.13
N GLY A 109 3.83 12.78 9.41
CA GLY A 109 3.81 12.81 7.95
C GLY A 109 3.63 14.23 7.40
N PRO A 110 3.43 14.38 6.08
CA PRO A 110 3.34 15.68 5.43
C PRO A 110 1.97 16.34 5.58
N GLY A 111 0.99 15.68 6.22
CA GLY A 111 -0.39 16.18 6.37
C GLY A 111 -1.35 15.69 5.28
N TYR A 112 -0.86 14.89 4.35
CA TYR A 112 -1.66 14.23 3.31
C TYR A 112 -1.19 12.79 3.09
N LYS A 113 -1.98 12.06 2.31
CA LYS A 113 -1.66 10.70 1.84
C LYS A 113 -1.86 10.62 0.35
N PHE A 114 -1.15 9.69 -0.32
CA PHE A 114 -1.30 9.43 -1.74
C PHE A 114 -1.25 7.93 -2.04
N ALA A 115 -1.74 7.57 -3.23
CA ALA A 115 -1.89 6.19 -3.68
C ALA A 115 -0.54 5.48 -3.88
N ASP A 116 -0.56 4.15 -3.88
CA ASP A 116 0.59 3.34 -4.26
C ASP A 116 0.81 3.39 -5.79
N GLU A 117 2.08 3.28 -6.20
CA GLU A 117 2.50 3.12 -7.59
C GLU A 117 3.35 1.86 -7.72
N PHE A 118 2.73 0.75 -8.12
CA PHE A 118 3.45 -0.51 -8.29
C PHE A 118 3.82 -0.73 -9.75
N ASP A 119 5.12 -0.73 -10.05
CA ASP A 119 5.66 -1.15 -11.34
C ASP A 119 6.14 -2.60 -11.24
N PRO A 120 5.76 -3.50 -12.17
CA PRO A 120 6.12 -4.91 -12.11
C PRO A 120 7.63 -5.19 -12.20
N THR A 121 8.42 -4.23 -12.67
CA THR A 121 9.88 -4.35 -12.76
C THR A 121 10.62 -3.85 -11.51
N LEU A 122 9.91 -3.16 -10.60
CA LEU A 122 10.46 -2.62 -9.36
C LEU A 122 10.10 -3.52 -8.18
N ARG A 123 11.09 -4.19 -7.64
CA ARG A 123 10.94 -5.20 -6.58
C ARG A 123 11.99 -4.99 -5.49
N HIS A 124 11.69 -5.52 -4.29
CA HIS A 124 12.60 -5.50 -3.15
C HIS A 124 13.61 -6.67 -3.24
N THR A 125 14.46 -6.65 -4.28
CA THR A 125 15.32 -7.79 -4.68
C THR A 125 16.62 -7.89 -3.93
N GLY A 126 17.02 -6.88 -3.16
CA GLY A 126 18.33 -6.85 -2.50
C GLY A 126 18.53 -5.69 -1.54
N PRO A 127 19.78 -5.45 -1.13
CA PRO A 127 20.14 -4.25 -0.39
C PRO A 127 19.99 -2.98 -1.25
N GLY A 128 19.79 -1.85 -0.58
CA GLY A 128 19.77 -0.54 -1.23
C GLY A 128 18.46 -0.17 -1.94
N ILE A 129 17.40 -0.95 -1.84
CA ILE A 129 16.10 -0.58 -2.42
C ILE A 129 15.48 0.56 -1.62
N LEU A 130 15.18 1.67 -2.31
CA LEU A 130 14.49 2.84 -1.75
C LEU A 130 12.99 2.71 -2.01
N SER A 131 12.21 2.64 -0.92
CA SER A 131 10.79 2.34 -0.97
C SER A 131 9.99 3.17 0.04
N MET A 132 8.68 3.35 -0.22
CA MET A 132 7.79 4.11 0.68
C MET A 132 7.37 3.28 1.88
N ALA A 133 7.48 3.86 3.06
CA ALA A 133 6.82 3.34 4.25
C ALA A 133 5.36 3.82 4.27
N ASN A 134 4.44 2.91 4.58
CA ASN A 134 3.01 3.18 4.68
C ASN A 134 2.35 2.36 5.79
N ALA A 135 1.09 2.66 6.11
CA ALA A 135 0.25 1.96 7.09
C ALA A 135 -0.88 1.14 6.41
N GLY A 136 -0.65 0.69 5.19
CA GLY A 136 -1.58 -0.03 4.34
C GLY A 136 -1.81 0.68 3.01
N PRO A 137 -2.64 0.10 2.11
CA PRO A 137 -2.85 0.63 0.76
C PRO A 137 -3.23 2.12 0.73
N GLY A 138 -2.60 2.89 -0.15
CA GLY A 138 -2.93 4.30 -0.38
C GLY A 138 -2.59 5.23 0.79
N THR A 139 -1.69 4.85 1.69
CA THR A 139 -1.33 5.67 2.87
C THR A 139 0.10 6.21 2.81
N ASN A 140 0.68 6.31 1.62
CA ASN A 140 2.01 6.90 1.45
C ASN A 140 2.01 8.38 1.86
N GLY A 141 3.13 8.84 2.40
CA GLY A 141 3.31 10.23 2.83
C GLY A 141 4.75 10.69 2.61
N SER A 142 5.48 10.98 3.69
CA SER A 142 6.89 11.41 3.62
C SER A 142 7.88 10.33 4.03
N GLN A 143 7.42 9.25 4.69
CA GLN A 143 8.32 8.25 5.24
C GLN A 143 8.78 7.27 4.15
N PHE A 144 10.06 6.95 4.16
CA PHE A 144 10.71 6.02 3.26
C PHE A 144 11.64 5.07 4.03
N PHE A 145 12.05 3.99 3.39
CA PHE A 145 13.08 3.12 3.92
C PHE A 145 14.06 2.70 2.82
N ILE A 146 15.27 2.31 3.24
CA ILE A 146 16.32 1.74 2.39
C ILE A 146 16.66 0.36 2.96
N THR A 147 16.66 -0.67 2.12
CA THR A 147 16.85 -2.06 2.55
C THR A 147 18.32 -2.42 2.79
N HIS A 148 18.57 -3.30 3.77
CA HIS A 148 19.86 -3.98 3.97
C HIS A 148 19.94 -5.29 3.20
N VAL A 149 18.79 -5.93 2.92
CA VAL A 149 18.69 -7.25 2.29
C VAL A 149 17.46 -7.30 1.37
N ALA A 150 17.29 -8.37 0.61
CA ALA A 150 16.06 -8.62 -0.13
C ALA A 150 14.86 -8.80 0.82
N THR A 151 13.74 -8.14 0.50
CA THR A 151 12.51 -8.17 1.30
C THR A 151 11.27 -8.41 0.41
N PRO A 152 11.21 -9.56 -0.31
CA PRO A 152 10.19 -9.78 -1.34
C PRO A 152 8.75 -9.80 -0.81
N TRP A 153 8.54 -10.01 0.49
CA TRP A 153 7.22 -9.94 1.13
C TRP A 153 6.63 -8.53 1.18
N LEU A 154 7.42 -7.49 0.84
CA LEU A 154 6.99 -6.09 0.72
C LEU A 154 6.56 -5.73 -0.71
N ASP A 155 6.79 -6.60 -1.69
CA ASP A 155 6.39 -6.39 -3.07
C ASP A 155 4.86 -6.23 -3.19
N ASN A 156 4.43 -5.27 -4.01
CA ASN A 156 3.03 -4.85 -4.18
C ASN A 156 2.32 -4.39 -2.88
N LYS A 157 3.10 -4.03 -1.84
CA LYS A 157 2.59 -3.41 -0.60
C LYS A 157 3.27 -2.07 -0.33
N HIS A 158 4.50 -1.90 -0.79
CA HIS A 158 5.29 -0.68 -0.65
C HIS A 158 5.83 -0.28 -2.02
N THR A 159 5.69 1.00 -2.38
CA THR A 159 6.14 1.52 -3.67
C THR A 159 7.67 1.65 -3.68
N VAL A 160 8.33 0.83 -4.48
CA VAL A 160 9.75 1.01 -4.79
C VAL A 160 9.88 2.17 -5.77
N PHE A 161 10.69 3.18 -5.44
CA PHE A 161 10.85 4.37 -6.27
C PHE A 161 12.31 4.76 -6.56
N GLY A 162 13.25 3.92 -6.14
CA GLY A 162 14.66 4.11 -6.40
C GLY A 162 15.53 3.01 -5.82
N HIS A 163 16.84 3.15 -6.02
CA HIS A 163 17.82 2.27 -5.40
C HIS A 163 19.17 2.97 -5.20
N VAL A 164 19.93 2.52 -4.22
CA VAL A 164 21.27 3.00 -3.91
C VAL A 164 22.24 2.58 -5.00
N ILE A 165 23.00 3.54 -5.51
CA ILE A 165 24.05 3.30 -6.52
C ILE A 165 25.45 3.60 -5.98
N LYS A 166 25.54 4.29 -4.81
CA LYS A 166 26.80 4.54 -4.09
C LYS A 166 26.49 4.83 -2.62
N GLY A 167 27.27 4.25 -1.70
CA GLY A 167 27.13 4.45 -0.26
C GLY A 167 26.27 3.40 0.45
N GLN A 168 26.20 2.15 -0.07
CA GLN A 168 25.55 1.05 0.65
C GLN A 168 26.23 0.78 1.99
N ASP A 169 27.56 0.91 2.08
CA ASP A 169 28.33 0.84 3.32
C ASP A 169 27.91 1.90 4.35
N VAL A 170 27.49 3.09 3.88
CA VAL A 170 26.92 4.14 4.74
C VAL A 170 25.52 3.72 5.21
N VAL A 171 24.66 3.17 4.34
CA VAL A 171 23.36 2.61 4.74
C VAL A 171 23.51 1.58 5.85
N ASP A 172 24.47 0.68 5.68
CA ASP A 172 24.74 -0.42 6.63
C ASP A 172 25.33 0.08 7.96
N ALA A 173 26.02 1.25 7.96
CA ALA A 173 26.60 1.88 9.14
C ALA A 173 25.61 2.79 9.92
N ILE A 174 24.45 3.11 9.34
CA ILE A 174 23.43 3.95 10.02
C ILE A 174 22.81 3.19 11.18
N VAL A 175 22.73 3.85 12.32
CA VAL A 175 22.03 3.37 13.50
C VAL A 175 20.84 4.27 13.84
N GLN A 176 19.94 3.78 14.70
CA GLN A 176 18.75 4.52 15.10
C GLN A 176 19.09 5.89 15.67
N ASN A 177 18.38 6.92 15.19
CA ASN A 177 18.54 8.34 15.48
C ASN A 177 19.73 9.03 14.80
N ASP A 178 20.47 8.36 13.92
CA ASP A 178 21.37 9.06 13.01
C ASP A 178 20.61 10.06 12.14
N SER A 179 21.27 11.15 11.76
CA SER A 179 20.62 12.30 11.14
C SER A 179 20.76 12.32 9.63
N ILE A 180 19.69 12.71 8.96
CA ILE A 180 19.69 13.20 7.59
C ILE A 180 20.03 14.70 7.68
N ILE A 181 21.24 15.08 7.26
CA ILE A 181 21.67 16.48 7.27
C ILE A 181 20.91 17.23 6.18
N SER A 182 20.90 16.68 4.96
CA SER A 182 20.14 17.22 3.83
C SER A 182 19.88 16.15 2.76
N ILE A 183 18.86 16.38 1.92
CA ILE A 183 18.65 15.61 0.71
C ILE A 183 18.75 16.58 -0.49
N THR A 184 19.73 16.36 -1.37
CA THR A 184 19.95 17.16 -2.57
C THR A 184 19.50 16.36 -3.80
N ILE A 185 18.66 16.95 -4.64
CA ILE A 185 18.22 16.35 -5.91
C ILE A 185 19.15 16.75 -7.03
N LEU A 186 19.68 15.77 -7.72
CA LEU A 186 20.59 15.93 -8.85
C LEU A 186 19.89 15.46 -10.12
N ARG A 187 19.92 16.29 -11.16
CA ARG A 187 19.25 16.04 -12.44
C ARG A 187 20.26 15.99 -13.55
N LYS A 188 20.14 15.05 -14.48
CA LYS A 188 20.94 14.94 -15.70
C LYS A 188 20.05 14.63 -16.89
N GLY A 189 20.19 15.44 -17.96
CA GLY A 189 19.45 15.28 -19.20
C GLY A 189 18.09 16.00 -19.20
N ALA A 190 17.61 16.28 -20.41
CA ALA A 190 16.47 17.18 -20.65
C ALA A 190 15.18 16.74 -19.93
N GLU A 191 14.89 15.45 -19.88
CA GLU A 191 13.66 14.94 -19.22
C GLU A 191 13.69 15.15 -17.70
N ALA A 192 14.85 14.90 -17.08
CA ALA A 192 15.01 15.10 -15.63
C ALA A 192 15.00 16.59 -15.25
N GLU A 193 15.58 17.45 -16.10
CA GLU A 193 15.58 18.90 -15.91
C GLU A 193 14.20 19.52 -16.10
N ALA A 194 13.40 19.00 -17.05
CA ALA A 194 12.05 19.45 -17.34
C ALA A 194 10.99 18.91 -16.36
N PHE A 195 11.35 18.04 -15.42
CA PHE A 195 10.41 17.42 -14.48
C PHE A 195 9.87 18.45 -13.48
N ASP A 196 8.68 18.96 -13.76
CA ASP A 196 7.96 19.91 -12.90
C ASP A 196 7.29 19.16 -11.74
N THR A 197 7.97 19.12 -10.62
CA THR A 197 7.61 18.31 -9.45
C THR A 197 6.21 18.58 -8.91
N PRO A 198 5.77 19.83 -8.60
CA PRO A 198 4.42 20.09 -8.13
C PRO A 198 3.35 19.69 -9.14
N LYS A 199 3.56 20.01 -10.40
CA LYS A 199 2.62 19.71 -11.48
C LYS A 199 2.47 18.20 -11.69
N VAL A 200 3.58 17.46 -11.75
CA VAL A 200 3.53 15.99 -11.90
C VAL A 200 2.82 15.35 -10.71
N PHE A 201 3.10 15.80 -9.48
CA PHE A 201 2.45 15.25 -8.30
C PHE A 201 0.93 15.45 -8.34
N GLU A 202 0.47 16.65 -8.69
CA GLU A 202 -0.95 16.97 -8.80
C GLU A 202 -1.65 16.16 -9.93
N GLU A 203 -1.05 16.13 -11.12
CA GLU A 203 -1.59 15.41 -12.27
C GLU A 203 -1.70 13.89 -12.00
N GLU A 204 -0.67 13.29 -11.41
CA GLU A 204 -0.68 11.86 -11.09
C GLU A 204 -1.63 11.52 -9.95
N GLN A 205 -1.82 12.39 -8.97
CA GLN A 205 -2.88 12.22 -7.96
C GLN A 205 -4.27 12.21 -8.59
N VAL A 206 -4.55 13.14 -9.51
CA VAL A 206 -5.84 13.19 -10.22
C VAL A 206 -6.05 11.90 -11.02
N LYS A 207 -5.03 11.43 -11.76
CA LYS A 207 -5.10 10.17 -12.51
C LYS A 207 -5.33 8.96 -11.59
N ALA A 208 -4.65 8.91 -10.43
CA ALA A 208 -4.85 7.82 -9.47
C ALA A 208 -6.27 7.78 -8.92
N VAL A 209 -6.87 8.93 -8.58
CA VAL A 209 -8.26 9.04 -8.14
C VAL A 209 -9.23 8.61 -9.24
N GLN A 210 -9.02 9.06 -10.49
CA GLN A 210 -9.85 8.66 -11.62
C GLN A 210 -9.78 7.15 -11.87
N LYS A 211 -8.58 6.58 -11.90
CA LYS A 211 -8.38 5.13 -12.07
C LYS A 211 -9.05 4.32 -10.96
N ALA A 212 -8.96 4.77 -9.71
CA ALA A 212 -9.62 4.10 -8.59
C ALA A 212 -11.15 4.16 -8.71
N ALA A 213 -11.72 5.29 -9.17
CA ALA A 213 -13.15 5.44 -9.41
C ALA A 213 -13.63 4.55 -10.57
N GLU A 214 -12.89 4.49 -11.67
CA GLU A 214 -13.20 3.61 -12.81
C GLU A 214 -13.17 2.13 -12.40
N GLU A 215 -12.16 1.72 -11.64
CA GLU A 215 -12.05 0.35 -11.14
C GLU A 215 -13.19 0.00 -10.17
N ALA A 216 -13.55 0.91 -9.26
CA ALA A 216 -14.69 0.73 -8.37
C ALA A 216 -16.00 0.59 -9.15
N ALA A 217 -16.23 1.43 -10.17
CA ALA A 217 -17.40 1.34 -11.03
C ALA A 217 -17.44 0.03 -11.83
N ARG A 218 -16.29 -0.44 -12.32
CA ARG A 218 -16.17 -1.72 -13.02
C ARG A 218 -16.54 -2.89 -12.13
N LEU A 219 -15.98 -2.92 -10.89
CA LEU A 219 -16.27 -3.97 -9.92
C LEU A 219 -17.74 -3.97 -9.49
N GLU A 220 -18.34 -2.79 -9.32
CA GLU A 220 -19.76 -2.68 -9.00
C GLU A 220 -20.63 -3.18 -10.16
N ALA A 221 -20.33 -2.81 -11.41
CA ALA A 221 -21.04 -3.30 -12.59
C ALA A 221 -20.94 -4.82 -12.72
N GLU A 222 -19.76 -5.41 -12.46
CA GLU A 222 -19.57 -6.86 -12.45
C GLU A 222 -20.39 -7.54 -11.35
N ALA A 223 -20.38 -6.98 -10.14
CA ALA A 223 -21.20 -7.46 -9.03
C ALA A 223 -22.71 -7.41 -9.36
N GLN A 224 -23.19 -6.32 -9.98
CA GLN A 224 -24.58 -6.19 -10.40
C GLN A 224 -24.95 -7.21 -11.48
N LYS A 225 -24.04 -7.46 -12.45
CA LYS A 225 -24.24 -8.50 -13.48
C LYS A 225 -24.38 -9.88 -12.85
N ILE A 226 -23.49 -10.24 -11.92
CA ILE A 226 -23.56 -11.53 -11.21
C ILE A 226 -24.85 -11.62 -10.40
N LYS A 227 -25.18 -10.56 -9.64
CA LYS A 227 -26.38 -10.46 -8.82
C LYS A 227 -27.67 -10.61 -9.64
N SER A 228 -27.68 -10.08 -10.87
CA SER A 228 -28.85 -10.19 -11.76
C SER A 228 -29.11 -11.60 -12.31
N GLN A 229 -28.14 -12.51 -12.21
CA GLN A 229 -28.28 -13.91 -12.64
C GLN A 229 -29.12 -14.75 -11.67
N PHE A 230 -29.24 -14.32 -10.42
CA PHE A 230 -30.01 -15.02 -9.40
C PHE A 230 -31.50 -14.73 -9.54
N THR A 231 -32.33 -15.78 -9.54
CA THR A 231 -33.77 -15.72 -9.82
C THR A 231 -34.60 -15.32 -8.61
N HIS A 232 -34.13 -15.57 -7.41
CA HIS A 232 -34.86 -15.30 -6.16
C HIS A 232 -34.11 -14.21 -5.34
N SER A 233 -34.88 -13.43 -4.57
CA SER A 233 -34.32 -12.42 -3.65
C SER A 233 -35.19 -12.28 -2.40
N THR A 234 -34.55 -11.88 -1.31
CA THR A 234 -35.22 -11.54 -0.06
C THR A 234 -35.16 -10.03 0.22
N PRO A 235 -35.97 -9.50 1.14
CA PRO A 235 -35.94 -8.08 1.50
C PRO A 235 -34.59 -7.60 2.07
N SER A 236 -33.78 -8.50 2.66
CA SER A 236 -32.45 -8.18 3.17
C SER A 236 -31.40 -7.94 2.08
N GLY A 237 -31.71 -8.35 0.83
CA GLY A 237 -30.78 -8.30 -0.31
C GLY A 237 -30.04 -9.60 -0.56
N LEU A 238 -30.25 -10.65 0.22
CA LEU A 238 -29.81 -11.99 -0.10
C LEU A 238 -30.45 -12.42 -1.43
N ARG A 239 -29.68 -13.08 -2.30
CA ARG A 239 -30.22 -13.71 -3.53
C ARG A 239 -29.85 -15.17 -3.59
N TYR A 240 -30.69 -15.97 -4.26
CA TYR A 240 -30.44 -17.39 -4.36
C TYR A 240 -31.06 -18.02 -5.61
N ASP A 241 -30.45 -19.11 -6.01
CA ASP A 241 -31.00 -20.07 -7.00
C ASP A 241 -31.13 -21.43 -6.35
N ILE A 242 -32.19 -22.14 -6.72
CA ILE A 242 -32.43 -23.52 -6.30
C ILE A 242 -31.80 -24.43 -7.35
N ILE A 243 -30.66 -25.05 -7.04
CA ILE A 243 -30.03 -26.03 -7.92
C ILE A 243 -30.75 -27.38 -7.83
N LYS A 244 -31.08 -27.75 -6.61
CA LYS A 244 -31.83 -28.98 -6.29
C LYS A 244 -32.75 -28.70 -5.12
N GLU A 245 -34.03 -29.06 -5.28
CA GLU A 245 -35.00 -29.01 -4.18
C GLU A 245 -34.97 -30.31 -3.39
N GLY A 246 -34.88 -30.20 -2.06
CA GLY A 246 -35.00 -31.30 -1.14
C GLY A 246 -36.42 -31.44 -0.62
N THR A 247 -36.75 -32.60 -0.04
CA THR A 247 -38.07 -32.92 0.47
C THR A 247 -38.08 -33.23 1.97
N GLY A 248 -36.91 -33.13 2.62
CA GLY A 248 -36.77 -33.41 4.04
C GLY A 248 -37.21 -32.25 4.94
N LYS A 249 -36.79 -32.31 6.21
CA LYS A 249 -37.12 -31.30 7.21
C LYS A 249 -36.55 -29.92 6.83
N LYS A 250 -37.26 -28.88 7.25
CA LYS A 250 -36.82 -27.48 7.14
C LYS A 250 -36.36 -26.98 8.49
N PRO A 251 -35.27 -26.21 8.60
CA PRO A 251 -34.88 -25.56 9.87
C PRO A 251 -36.03 -24.71 10.43
N ALA A 252 -36.40 -24.97 11.69
CA ALA A 252 -37.55 -24.31 12.30
C ALA A 252 -37.27 -22.84 12.71
N SER A 253 -36.03 -22.53 12.97
CA SER A 253 -35.60 -21.21 13.43
C SER A 253 -34.10 -20.98 13.23
N ALA A 254 -33.65 -19.76 13.51
CA ALA A 254 -32.23 -19.43 13.57
C ALA A 254 -31.45 -20.19 14.67
N ALA A 255 -32.11 -20.86 15.60
CA ALA A 255 -31.46 -21.70 16.61
C ALA A 255 -31.26 -23.15 16.15
N SER A 256 -31.83 -23.54 15.01
CA SER A 256 -31.70 -24.91 14.48
C SER A 256 -30.24 -25.25 14.20
N LYS A 257 -29.84 -26.47 14.51
CA LYS A 257 -28.55 -27.03 14.11
C LYS A 257 -28.66 -27.72 12.76
N VAL A 258 -27.70 -27.56 11.90
CA VAL A 258 -27.68 -28.13 10.56
C VAL A 258 -26.33 -28.74 10.24
N THR A 259 -26.36 -29.77 9.39
CA THR A 259 -25.17 -30.34 8.75
C THR A 259 -25.21 -30.02 7.28
N VAL A 260 -24.12 -29.40 6.76
CA VAL A 260 -24.05 -28.97 5.37
C VAL A 260 -22.72 -29.34 4.72
N HIS A 261 -22.74 -29.47 3.39
CA HIS A 261 -21.59 -29.23 2.54
C HIS A 261 -21.70 -27.84 1.90
N TYR A 262 -20.56 -27.20 1.68
CA TYR A 262 -20.52 -25.90 1.03
C TYR A 262 -19.22 -25.64 0.28
N THR A 263 -19.31 -24.73 -0.68
CA THR A 263 -18.15 -24.07 -1.30
C THR A 263 -18.40 -22.56 -1.36
N GLY A 264 -17.53 -21.80 -0.73
CA GLY A 264 -17.53 -20.33 -0.72
C GLY A 264 -16.53 -19.77 -1.72
N THR A 265 -16.98 -18.87 -2.59
CA THR A 265 -16.15 -18.19 -3.59
C THR A 265 -16.32 -16.68 -3.54
N PHE A 266 -15.27 -15.96 -3.95
CA PHE A 266 -15.38 -14.56 -4.35
C PHE A 266 -16.14 -14.46 -5.68
N LEU A 267 -16.54 -13.23 -6.06
CA LEU A 267 -17.25 -13.00 -7.33
C LEU A 267 -16.44 -13.40 -8.57
N ASN A 268 -15.11 -13.38 -8.48
CA ASN A 268 -14.19 -13.82 -9.52
C ASN A 268 -14.07 -15.37 -9.64
N GLY A 269 -14.81 -16.11 -8.82
CA GLY A 269 -14.80 -17.58 -8.81
C GLY A 269 -13.69 -18.22 -7.95
N GLN A 270 -12.81 -17.44 -7.36
CA GLN A 270 -11.76 -17.97 -6.48
C GLN A 270 -12.37 -18.55 -5.20
N VAL A 271 -12.12 -19.82 -4.93
CA VAL A 271 -12.54 -20.49 -3.70
C VAL A 271 -11.71 -19.97 -2.52
N PHE A 272 -12.38 -19.53 -1.46
CA PHE A 272 -11.72 -19.13 -0.22
C PHE A 272 -11.94 -20.16 0.91
N ASP A 273 -13.04 -20.95 0.84
CA ASP A 273 -13.31 -22.03 1.79
C ASP A 273 -14.26 -23.06 1.19
N SER A 274 -14.04 -24.36 1.47
CA SER A 274 -14.88 -25.44 0.98
C SER A 274 -14.80 -26.68 1.86
N SER A 275 -15.93 -27.09 2.43
CA SER A 275 -16.07 -28.37 3.14
C SER A 275 -16.02 -29.56 2.17
N VAL A 276 -16.44 -29.33 0.91
CA VAL A 276 -16.37 -30.35 -0.14
C VAL A 276 -14.91 -30.70 -0.45
N GLN A 277 -14.03 -29.67 -0.56
CA GLN A 277 -12.60 -29.89 -0.79
C GLN A 277 -11.90 -30.57 0.40
N ARG A 278 -12.41 -30.35 1.63
CA ARG A 278 -11.91 -31.04 2.82
C ARG A 278 -12.42 -32.48 2.93
N GLY A 279 -13.47 -32.83 2.17
CA GLY A 279 -14.09 -34.16 2.20
C GLY A 279 -15.00 -34.44 3.41
N GLU A 280 -15.28 -33.43 4.23
CA GLU A 280 -16.08 -33.57 5.47
C GLU A 280 -17.14 -32.46 5.55
N PRO A 281 -18.44 -32.81 5.76
CA PRO A 281 -19.49 -31.85 6.03
C PRO A 281 -19.26 -31.20 7.41
N ILE A 282 -19.84 -30.02 7.61
CA ILE A 282 -19.76 -29.30 8.90
C ILE A 282 -21.13 -29.23 9.58
N GLU A 283 -21.14 -29.26 10.92
CA GLU A 283 -22.31 -29.04 11.75
C GLU A 283 -22.17 -27.74 12.54
N PHE A 284 -23.22 -26.92 12.56
CA PHE A 284 -23.28 -25.69 13.36
C PHE A 284 -24.73 -25.24 13.63
N GLY A 285 -24.90 -24.36 14.60
CA GLY A 285 -26.15 -23.63 14.80
C GLY A 285 -26.25 -22.44 13.83
N LEU A 286 -27.41 -22.23 13.25
CA LEU A 286 -27.63 -21.13 12.28
C LEU A 286 -27.41 -19.73 12.88
N ASN A 287 -27.46 -19.60 14.21
CA ASN A 287 -27.12 -18.38 14.94
C ASN A 287 -25.61 -18.15 15.15
N GLN A 288 -24.75 -19.04 14.67
CA GLN A 288 -23.30 -18.99 14.85
C GLN A 288 -22.55 -18.62 13.56
N VAL A 289 -23.28 -18.34 12.49
CA VAL A 289 -22.73 -18.05 11.15
C VAL A 289 -23.11 -16.65 10.70
N ILE A 290 -22.61 -16.24 9.52
CA ILE A 290 -22.93 -14.94 8.92
C ILE A 290 -24.45 -14.80 8.69
N PRO A 291 -25.01 -13.57 8.79
CA PRO A 291 -26.45 -13.34 8.64
C PRO A 291 -27.06 -13.93 7.37
N GLY A 292 -26.36 -13.85 6.24
CA GLY A 292 -26.80 -14.43 4.98
C GLY A 292 -26.98 -15.95 5.01
N TRP A 293 -26.17 -16.65 5.80
CA TRP A 293 -26.34 -18.08 6.04
C TRP A 293 -27.51 -18.37 6.99
N THR A 294 -27.61 -17.60 8.07
CA THR A 294 -28.72 -17.73 9.00
C THR A 294 -30.07 -17.58 8.27
N GLU A 295 -30.18 -16.62 7.38
CA GLU A 295 -31.37 -16.39 6.56
C GLU A 295 -31.52 -17.46 5.46
N GLY A 296 -30.49 -17.67 4.66
CA GLY A 296 -30.55 -18.48 3.45
C GLY A 296 -30.81 -19.97 3.74
N VAL A 297 -30.14 -20.56 4.73
CA VAL A 297 -30.31 -21.99 5.04
C VAL A 297 -31.71 -22.28 5.63
N GLN A 298 -32.34 -21.28 6.28
CA GLN A 298 -33.75 -21.44 6.71
C GLN A 298 -34.76 -21.52 5.53
N LEU A 299 -34.35 -21.16 4.32
CA LEU A 299 -35.20 -21.32 3.12
C LEU A 299 -35.15 -22.74 2.58
N MET A 300 -34.12 -23.54 2.92
CA MET A 300 -33.83 -24.85 2.37
C MET A 300 -34.57 -25.97 3.11
N ASN A 301 -34.87 -27.05 2.40
CA ASN A 301 -35.25 -28.34 2.98
C ASN A 301 -34.03 -29.28 2.98
N GLU A 302 -33.97 -30.28 3.85
CA GLU A 302 -32.97 -31.36 3.79
C GLU A 302 -32.96 -32.00 2.41
N GLY A 303 -31.75 -32.20 1.86
CA GLY A 303 -31.49 -32.70 0.51
C GLY A 303 -31.46 -31.62 -0.57
N SER A 304 -31.71 -30.35 -0.22
CA SER A 304 -31.59 -29.22 -1.14
C SER A 304 -30.13 -28.83 -1.39
N VAL A 305 -29.88 -28.31 -2.60
CA VAL A 305 -28.66 -27.58 -2.98
C VAL A 305 -29.06 -26.20 -3.49
N TYR A 306 -28.63 -25.18 -2.80
CA TYR A 306 -28.88 -23.78 -3.17
C TYR A 306 -27.56 -23.06 -3.47
N LYS A 307 -27.62 -22.10 -4.39
CA LYS A 307 -26.54 -21.15 -4.62
C LYS A 307 -26.98 -19.79 -4.10
N PHE A 308 -26.20 -19.20 -3.21
CA PHE A 308 -26.47 -17.91 -2.60
C PHE A 308 -25.49 -16.84 -3.11
N TYR A 309 -26.00 -15.66 -3.42
CA TYR A 309 -25.23 -14.43 -3.47
C TYR A 309 -25.51 -13.67 -2.16
N ILE A 310 -24.46 -13.47 -1.38
CA ILE A 310 -24.54 -12.85 -0.07
C ILE A 310 -23.82 -11.49 -0.14
N PRO A 311 -24.56 -10.36 -0.10
CA PRO A 311 -23.94 -9.04 -0.05
C PRO A 311 -23.10 -8.90 1.23
N TYR A 312 -22.04 -8.11 1.18
CA TYR A 312 -21.08 -7.99 2.27
C TYR A 312 -21.70 -7.61 3.62
N GLN A 313 -22.81 -6.86 3.62
CA GLN A 313 -23.55 -6.50 4.83
C GLN A 313 -24.13 -7.72 5.56
N LEU A 314 -24.43 -8.78 4.82
CA LEU A 314 -24.93 -10.05 5.33
C LEU A 314 -23.80 -11.10 5.46
N ALA A 315 -22.55 -10.73 5.16
CA ALA A 315 -21.35 -11.55 5.24
C ALA A 315 -20.40 -11.01 6.34
N TYR A 316 -19.21 -10.52 5.96
CA TYR A 316 -18.18 -10.07 6.90
C TYR A 316 -18.08 -8.53 7.00
N GLY A 317 -19.02 -7.79 6.41
CA GLY A 317 -19.19 -6.36 6.58
C GLY A 317 -18.06 -5.49 6.01
N GLU A 318 -17.98 -4.28 6.56
CA GLU A 318 -17.01 -3.24 6.18
C GLU A 318 -15.54 -3.64 6.41
N ARG A 319 -15.28 -4.55 7.34
CA ARG A 319 -13.92 -4.93 7.77
C ARG A 319 -13.39 -6.18 7.09
N GLY A 320 -14.28 -7.02 6.56
CA GLY A 320 -13.91 -8.36 6.09
C GLY A 320 -13.48 -9.28 7.22
N TYR A 321 -12.74 -10.34 6.88
CA TYR A 321 -12.12 -11.26 7.84
C TYR A 321 -10.59 -11.28 7.60
N PRO A 322 -9.79 -10.82 8.55
CA PRO A 322 -8.35 -10.64 8.36
C PRO A 322 -7.65 -11.90 7.85
N GLY A 323 -6.89 -11.76 6.78
CA GLY A 323 -6.13 -12.85 6.18
C GLY A 323 -6.92 -13.77 5.23
N ALA A 324 -8.25 -13.68 5.19
CA ALA A 324 -9.08 -14.54 4.36
C ALA A 324 -10.07 -13.78 3.46
N ILE A 325 -10.85 -12.83 4.00
CA ILE A 325 -11.89 -12.11 3.26
C ILE A 325 -11.60 -10.61 3.27
N PRO A 326 -11.39 -9.97 2.11
CA PRO A 326 -11.20 -8.52 2.03
C PRO A 326 -12.41 -7.73 2.56
N PRO A 327 -12.22 -6.47 2.96
CA PRO A 327 -13.31 -5.56 3.28
C PRO A 327 -14.35 -5.47 2.15
N LYS A 328 -15.64 -5.35 2.52
CA LYS A 328 -16.76 -5.15 1.58
C LYS A 328 -16.86 -6.21 0.47
N SER A 329 -16.49 -7.44 0.77
CA SER A 329 -16.56 -8.55 -0.20
C SER A 329 -17.95 -9.16 -0.21
N ASP A 330 -18.66 -9.06 -1.36
CA ASP A 330 -19.80 -9.90 -1.66
C ASP A 330 -19.31 -11.32 -1.96
N LEU A 331 -20.08 -12.31 -1.52
CA LEU A 331 -19.68 -13.71 -1.58
C LEU A 331 -20.71 -14.57 -2.28
N ILE A 332 -20.26 -15.65 -2.91
CA ILE A 332 -21.12 -16.69 -3.45
C ILE A 332 -20.87 -17.96 -2.67
N PHE A 333 -21.95 -18.64 -2.25
CA PHE A 333 -21.90 -19.95 -1.62
C PHE A 333 -22.82 -20.92 -2.35
N GLU A 334 -22.29 -22.07 -2.70
CA GLU A 334 -23.11 -23.25 -3.01
C GLU A 334 -23.19 -24.07 -1.74
N VAL A 335 -24.42 -24.36 -1.29
CA VAL A 335 -24.69 -25.02 0.00
C VAL A 335 -25.62 -26.20 -0.24
N GLU A 336 -25.22 -27.38 0.21
CA GLU A 336 -26.07 -28.57 0.33
C GLU A 336 -26.49 -28.75 1.78
N LEU A 337 -27.78 -28.69 2.04
CA LEU A 337 -28.34 -29.00 3.36
C LEU A 337 -28.54 -30.53 3.49
N ILE A 338 -27.60 -31.16 4.18
CA ILE A 338 -27.60 -32.64 4.36
C ILE A 338 -28.61 -33.04 5.42
N LYS A 339 -28.65 -32.33 6.56
CA LYS A 339 -29.49 -32.72 7.70
C LYS A 339 -29.85 -31.52 8.58
N VAL A 340 -31.06 -31.52 9.10
CA VAL A 340 -31.50 -30.64 10.19
C VAL A 340 -31.43 -31.45 11.48
N ASN A 341 -30.53 -31.08 12.39
CA ASN A 341 -30.33 -31.69 13.68
C ASN A 341 -31.19 -30.92 14.73
N GLU A 342 -32.02 -31.58 15.45
CA GLU A 342 -32.87 -31.00 16.51
C GLU A 342 -32.09 -30.80 17.80
#